data_22b9ba9abd5648f727afe1d7fa08b697
#
_entry.id   22b9ba9abd5648f727afe1d7fa08b697
#
_cell.length_a   1.000
_cell.length_b   1.000
_cell.length_c   1.000
_cell.angle_alpha   90.00
_cell.angle_beta   90.00
_cell.angle_gamma   90.00
#
_symmetry.space_group_name_H-M   'P 1'
#
loop_
_entity.id
_entity.type
_entity.pdbx_description
1 polymer ?
#
loop_
_entity_poly.entity_id
_entity_poly.type
_entity_poly.pdbx_seq_one_letter_code
_entity_poly.pdbx_strand_id
1 'polypeptide(L)'
;MEKINKLKKIFQKEGIDGYIIPKNDEFFGEYIPDHKDRLKYISDFSGSYGFALILNSQNYLFVDGRYTLQANKQSGNFFKIKTIPLELPEKILGNKKLKIGFDPKLFTTKTLNIFFGKTNCKYIPLNNNLIDEIWRRRKTKGENKFFRLPSSSVGESYKSKINKIFLKLRKNKADYQFITASENNAWLLNIRGNDSKYTPIPSCYILLDKKKNIKFFCDLKKISTSFKKSFNKIKFINIKNTNFALSQIYKKNIMIDKNTCSKYFESIILKNNKICNQQDPVYALKAIKTKKEIENIKKAHIYDGVALTKYLFWLKNNFLKKKITEISAEKKLFNFRKKNKNFKFLSFPTISGTGPNGAIIHYKASKNTNRILKKGDIYLVDSGGQYSYGTTDVTRTISLQNSNKRIKNIFTRVLKGHIAVANFSLKKNTSGSTI
;
A
#
# COMPACT_ATOMS: atom_id res chain seq x y z
N MET A 1 23.93 -5.35 11.75
CA MET A 1 24.96 -4.37 12.13
C MET A 1 25.70 -3.83 10.91
N GLU A 2 26.31 -4.69 10.06
CA GLU A 2 27.11 -4.26 8.90
C GLU A 2 26.44 -3.25 7.96
N LYS A 3 25.15 -3.48 7.59
CA LYS A 3 24.37 -2.57 6.73
C LYS A 3 24.23 -1.18 7.33
N ILE A 4 23.96 -1.09 8.63
CA ILE A 4 23.82 0.16 9.36
C ILE A 4 25.14 0.91 9.41
N ASN A 5 26.24 0.21 9.69
CA ASN A 5 27.57 0.81 9.71
C ASN A 5 27.99 1.33 8.32
N LYS A 6 27.71 0.59 7.25
CA LYS A 6 27.91 1.06 5.87
C LYS A 6 27.11 2.36 5.59
N LEU A 7 25.87 2.41 6.05
CA LEU A 7 25.05 3.62 5.89
C LEU A 7 25.61 4.82 6.67
N LYS A 8 25.99 4.63 7.93
CA LYS A 8 26.56 5.72 8.77
C LYS A 8 27.86 6.30 8.22
N LYS A 9 28.70 5.49 7.54
CA LYS A 9 29.91 6.00 6.86
C LYS A 9 29.59 7.04 5.77
N ILE A 10 28.41 6.99 5.17
CA ILE A 10 27.99 7.94 4.13
C ILE A 10 27.54 9.27 4.76
N PHE A 11 27.09 9.29 6.02
CA PHE A 11 26.57 10.50 6.66
C PHE A 11 27.58 11.65 6.68
N GLN A 12 28.84 11.36 6.97
CA GLN A 12 29.90 12.36 6.96
C GLN A 12 30.09 12.97 5.58
N LYS A 13 30.09 12.16 4.53
CA LYS A 13 30.21 12.62 3.14
C LYS A 13 29.04 13.52 2.73
N GLU A 14 27.82 13.20 3.18
CA GLU A 14 26.60 13.96 2.86
C GLU A 14 26.36 15.14 3.83
N GLY A 15 27.23 15.32 4.85
CA GLY A 15 27.10 16.39 5.84
C GLY A 15 25.82 16.31 6.67
N ILE A 16 25.39 15.07 7.03
CA ILE A 16 24.18 14.80 7.81
C ILE A 16 24.50 14.02 9.09
N ASP A 17 23.63 14.17 10.10
CA ASP A 17 23.73 13.51 11.40
C ASP A 17 22.86 12.26 11.49
N GLY A 18 21.97 12.06 10.52
CA GLY A 18 21.06 10.92 10.45
C GLY A 18 20.29 10.84 9.14
N TYR A 19 19.59 9.72 8.95
CA TYR A 19 18.81 9.45 7.73
C TYR A 19 17.48 8.76 8.04
N ILE A 20 16.43 9.14 7.30
CA ILE A 20 15.08 8.59 7.45
C ILE A 20 14.77 7.63 6.30
N ILE A 21 14.29 6.43 6.63
CA ILE A 21 13.93 5.40 5.66
C ILE A 21 12.47 4.99 5.89
N PRO A 22 11.52 5.38 5.05
CA PRO A 22 10.11 5.01 5.19
C PRO A 22 9.81 3.64 4.59
N LYS A 23 8.66 3.07 4.98
CA LYS A 23 8.04 1.92 4.33
C LYS A 23 7.23 2.40 3.11
N ASN A 24 7.93 3.00 2.15
CA ASN A 24 7.35 3.50 0.90
C ASN A 24 8.25 3.18 -0.28
N ASP A 25 7.65 3.12 -1.48
CA ASP A 25 8.34 3.31 -2.75
C ASP A 25 7.92 4.65 -3.38
N GLU A 26 8.38 4.93 -4.56
CA GLU A 26 8.13 6.19 -5.29
C GLU A 26 6.67 6.36 -5.74
N PHE A 27 5.83 5.32 -5.58
CA PHE A 27 4.40 5.31 -5.94
C PHE A 27 3.49 5.30 -4.71
N PHE A 28 4.04 5.21 -3.51
CA PHE A 28 3.30 5.12 -2.25
C PHE A 28 2.29 3.96 -2.21
N GLY A 29 2.62 2.86 -2.93
CA GLY A 29 1.79 1.67 -2.94
C GLY A 29 1.81 0.93 -1.60
N GLU A 30 0.68 0.34 -1.21
CA GLU A 30 0.59 -0.44 0.02
C GLU A 30 1.54 -1.65 0.02
N TYR A 31 1.67 -2.31 -1.12
CA TYR A 31 2.57 -3.46 -1.28
C TYR A 31 3.77 -3.08 -2.12
N ILE A 32 4.87 -2.84 -1.44
CA ILE A 32 6.13 -2.45 -2.06
C ILE A 32 6.79 -3.69 -2.69
N PRO A 33 7.31 -3.61 -3.93
CA PRO A 33 8.11 -4.67 -4.51
C PRO A 33 9.34 -4.98 -3.65
N ASP A 34 9.70 -6.25 -3.49
CA ASP A 34 10.80 -6.68 -2.59
C ASP A 34 12.12 -5.94 -2.87
N HIS A 35 12.40 -5.62 -4.14
CA HIS A 35 13.62 -4.91 -4.53
C HIS A 35 13.60 -3.39 -4.23
N LYS A 36 12.46 -2.87 -3.75
CA LYS A 36 12.28 -1.48 -3.31
C LYS A 36 12.01 -1.35 -1.81
N ASP A 37 11.92 -2.45 -1.09
CA ASP A 37 11.63 -2.47 0.34
C ASP A 37 12.89 -2.13 1.16
N ARG A 38 13.27 -0.86 1.10
CA ARG A 38 14.47 -0.29 1.73
C ARG A 38 14.44 -0.41 3.24
N LEU A 39 13.26 -0.23 3.85
CA LEU A 39 13.09 -0.39 5.30
C LEU A 39 13.37 -1.82 5.72
N LYS A 40 12.81 -2.81 5.03
CA LYS A 40 13.09 -4.23 5.31
C LYS A 40 14.56 -4.56 5.12
N TYR A 41 15.20 -4.01 4.10
CA TYR A 41 16.63 -4.27 3.87
C TYR A 41 17.49 -3.82 5.04
N ILE A 42 17.25 -2.63 5.60
CA ILE A 42 18.11 -2.06 6.65
C ILE A 42 17.75 -2.56 8.05
N SER A 43 16.48 -2.89 8.30
CA SER A 43 15.97 -3.22 9.65
C SER A 43 15.52 -4.66 9.82
N ASP A 44 15.44 -5.45 8.74
CA ASP A 44 14.82 -6.78 8.66
C ASP A 44 13.31 -6.79 9.00
N PHE A 45 12.71 -5.63 9.29
CA PHE A 45 11.30 -5.48 9.58
C PHE A 45 10.44 -5.69 8.33
N SER A 46 9.51 -6.65 8.40
CA SER A 46 8.66 -7.05 7.28
C SER A 46 7.21 -6.57 7.35
N GLY A 47 6.84 -5.78 8.37
CA GLY A 47 5.50 -5.15 8.47
C GLY A 47 5.23 -4.16 7.34
N SER A 48 3.97 -3.80 7.14
CA SER A 48 3.56 -2.94 6.00
C SER A 48 3.61 -1.44 6.29
N TYR A 49 3.82 -1.02 7.54
CA TYR A 49 3.82 0.39 7.91
C TYR A 49 4.90 0.72 8.94
N GLY A 50 5.58 1.84 8.74
CA GLY A 50 6.62 2.34 9.65
C GLY A 50 7.73 3.09 8.92
N PHE A 51 8.70 3.56 9.68
CA PHE A 51 9.93 4.16 9.16
C PHE A 51 11.08 3.99 10.16
N ALA A 52 12.31 3.94 9.66
CA ALA A 52 13.51 3.99 10.50
C ALA A 52 14.06 5.41 10.52
N LEU A 53 14.53 5.84 11.70
CA LEU A 53 15.39 7.00 11.90
C LEU A 53 16.72 6.49 12.42
N ILE A 54 17.76 6.57 11.59
CA ILE A 54 19.12 6.14 11.93
C ILE A 54 19.96 7.38 12.20
N LEU A 55 20.41 7.52 13.42
CA LEU A 55 21.33 8.60 13.87
C LEU A 55 22.72 8.00 14.08
N ASN A 56 23.74 8.85 14.15
CA ASN A 56 25.09 8.41 14.51
C ASN A 56 25.12 7.65 15.84
N SER A 57 24.38 8.14 16.85
CA SER A 57 24.37 7.58 18.21
C SER A 57 23.42 6.38 18.37
N GLN A 58 22.24 6.39 17.70
CA GLN A 58 21.17 5.41 17.96
C GLN A 58 20.27 5.22 16.76
N ASN A 59 19.71 4.02 16.63
CA ASN A 59 18.75 3.67 15.57
C ASN A 59 17.37 3.47 16.18
N TYR A 60 16.35 4.03 15.54
CA TYR A 60 14.96 3.91 15.94
C TYR A 60 14.11 3.36 14.81
N LEU A 61 13.18 2.45 15.14
CA LEU A 61 12.17 1.95 14.21
C LEU A 61 10.79 2.31 14.75
N PHE A 62 10.09 3.16 14.02
CA PHE A 62 8.74 3.60 14.33
C PHE A 62 7.74 2.72 13.59
N VAL A 63 6.82 2.11 14.33
CA VAL A 63 5.74 1.27 13.80
C VAL A 63 4.43 1.62 14.49
N ASP A 64 3.29 1.32 13.88
CA ASP A 64 2.02 1.41 14.60
C ASP A 64 1.77 0.20 15.51
N GLY A 65 0.74 0.30 16.37
CA GLY A 65 0.44 -0.71 17.39
C GLY A 65 0.21 -2.13 16.85
N ARG A 66 -0.11 -2.29 15.56
CA ARG A 66 -0.25 -3.61 14.91
C ARG A 66 1.07 -4.37 14.83
N TYR A 67 2.18 -3.67 14.79
CA TYR A 67 3.50 -4.22 14.48
C TYR A 67 4.49 -4.20 15.65
N THR A 68 4.13 -3.72 16.82
CA THR A 68 5.06 -3.57 17.96
C THR A 68 5.73 -4.91 18.32
N LEU A 69 4.94 -6.00 18.46
CA LEU A 69 5.48 -7.32 18.76
C LEU A 69 6.41 -7.84 17.66
N GLN A 70 5.99 -7.68 16.40
CA GLN A 70 6.76 -8.13 15.25
C GLN A 70 8.07 -7.35 15.10
N ALA A 71 8.03 -6.04 15.27
CA ALA A 71 9.20 -5.17 15.17
C ALA A 71 10.25 -5.49 16.25
N ASN A 72 9.81 -5.70 17.50
CA ASN A 72 10.70 -6.12 18.59
C ASN A 72 11.39 -7.45 18.25
N LYS A 73 10.64 -8.44 17.75
CA LYS A 73 11.17 -9.75 17.40
C LYS A 73 12.15 -9.72 16.22
N GLN A 74 11.88 -8.89 15.20
CA GLN A 74 12.66 -8.85 13.97
C GLN A 74 13.83 -7.87 14.01
N SER A 75 13.69 -6.76 14.74
CA SER A 75 14.59 -5.61 14.66
C SER A 75 15.10 -5.12 16.03
N GLY A 76 14.56 -5.64 17.14
CA GLY A 76 14.84 -5.12 18.49
C GLY A 76 16.30 -5.15 18.92
N ASN A 77 17.12 -6.05 18.36
CA ASN A 77 18.56 -6.12 18.63
C ASN A 77 19.36 -4.91 18.11
N PHE A 78 18.84 -4.21 17.08
CA PHE A 78 19.55 -3.12 16.40
C PHE A 78 18.80 -1.79 16.39
N PHE A 79 17.51 -1.82 16.73
CA PHE A 79 16.63 -0.65 16.73
C PHE A 79 15.86 -0.54 18.04
N LYS A 80 15.78 0.66 18.59
CA LYS A 80 14.78 0.98 19.62
C LYS A 80 13.42 1.11 18.95
N ILE A 81 12.49 0.21 19.29
CA ILE A 81 11.14 0.21 18.72
C ILE A 81 10.30 1.30 19.37
N LYS A 82 9.61 2.09 18.56
CA LYS A 82 8.73 3.18 18.96
C LYS A 82 7.34 2.99 18.37
N THR A 83 6.30 3.17 19.16
CA THR A 83 4.91 2.96 18.73
C THR A 83 4.24 4.28 18.38
N ILE A 84 3.90 4.47 17.11
CA ILE A 84 3.12 5.63 16.65
C ILE A 84 1.62 5.39 16.92
N PRO A 85 0.85 6.44 17.29
CA PRO A 85 1.23 7.86 17.47
C PRO A 85 1.72 8.21 18.88
N LEU A 86 1.87 7.24 19.78
CA LEU A 86 2.23 7.48 21.19
C LEU A 86 3.63 8.08 21.34
N GLU A 87 4.54 7.65 20.48
CA GLU A 87 5.93 8.10 20.46
C GLU A 87 6.28 8.60 19.07
N LEU A 88 6.43 9.90 18.90
CA LEU A 88 6.83 10.55 17.65
C LEU A 88 8.30 10.98 17.71
N PRO A 89 8.96 11.25 16.57
CA PRO A 89 10.34 11.70 16.51
C PRO A 89 10.64 12.94 17.38
N GLU A 90 9.67 13.84 17.59
CA GLU A 90 9.81 15.00 18.46
C GLU A 90 10.22 14.63 19.91
N LYS A 91 9.66 13.53 20.45
CA LYS A 91 10.00 13.04 21.80
C LYS A 91 11.45 12.54 21.91
N ILE A 92 12.04 12.11 20.79
CA ILE A 92 13.39 11.56 20.74
C ILE A 92 14.42 12.61 20.40
N LEU A 93 14.08 13.46 19.45
CA LEU A 93 14.96 14.51 18.94
C LEU A 93 14.98 15.71 19.88
N GLY A 94 13.86 16.00 20.58
CA GLY A 94 13.76 17.13 21.51
C GLY A 94 14.24 18.42 20.86
N ASN A 95 15.10 19.15 21.57
CA ASN A 95 15.68 20.41 21.11
C ASN A 95 16.95 20.27 20.26
N LYS A 96 17.28 19.04 19.82
CA LYS A 96 18.49 18.78 19.01
C LYS A 96 18.39 19.47 17.65
N LYS A 97 19.46 20.17 17.26
CA LYS A 97 19.59 20.85 15.97
C LYS A 97 20.40 19.97 15.00
N LEU A 98 19.82 18.83 14.58
CA LEU A 98 20.48 17.88 13.70
C LEU A 98 20.13 18.12 12.23
N LYS A 99 21.05 17.78 11.33
CA LYS A 99 20.82 17.69 9.89
C LYS A 99 20.42 16.25 9.55
N ILE A 100 19.16 16.04 9.16
CA ILE A 100 18.62 14.69 8.88
C ILE A 100 18.30 14.56 7.41
N GLY A 101 19.01 13.67 6.73
CA GLY A 101 18.81 13.39 5.32
C GLY A 101 17.56 12.54 5.06
N PHE A 102 16.94 12.72 3.91
CA PHE A 102 15.84 11.88 3.44
C PHE A 102 15.76 11.86 1.91
N ASP A 103 15.15 10.83 1.34
CA ASP A 103 14.85 10.77 -0.09
C ASP A 103 13.50 11.48 -0.37
N PRO A 104 13.49 12.63 -1.06
CA PRO A 104 12.27 13.39 -1.31
C PRO A 104 11.26 12.67 -2.24
N LYS A 105 11.65 11.61 -2.93
CA LYS A 105 10.76 10.76 -3.75
C LYS A 105 9.88 9.85 -2.90
N LEU A 106 10.26 9.59 -1.64
CA LEU A 106 9.60 8.65 -0.74
C LEU A 106 8.74 9.33 0.33
N PHE A 107 8.66 10.64 0.34
CA PHE A 107 7.87 11.42 1.28
C PHE A 107 6.97 12.42 0.59
N THR A 108 5.78 12.63 1.12
CA THR A 108 4.96 13.80 0.82
C THR A 108 5.26 14.89 1.83
N THR A 109 5.00 16.16 1.48
CA THR A 109 5.10 17.28 2.43
C THR A 109 4.24 17.05 3.67
N LYS A 110 3.02 16.48 3.49
CA LYS A 110 2.13 16.16 4.61
C LYS A 110 2.77 15.15 5.56
N THR A 111 3.35 14.07 5.06
CA THR A 111 3.97 13.02 5.89
C THR A 111 5.17 13.58 6.66
N LEU A 112 6.01 14.41 6.01
CA LEU A 112 7.11 15.07 6.69
C LEU A 112 6.62 15.96 7.82
N ASN A 113 5.59 16.77 7.58
CA ASN A 113 5.04 17.67 8.61
C ASN A 113 4.42 16.91 9.79
N ILE A 114 3.71 15.81 9.53
CA ILE A 114 3.09 15.01 10.61
C ILE A 114 4.14 14.40 11.53
N PHE A 115 5.20 13.82 10.97
CA PHE A 115 6.17 13.09 11.79
C PHE A 115 7.32 13.95 12.30
N PHE A 116 7.67 15.03 11.59
CA PHE A 116 8.90 15.77 11.84
C PHE A 116 8.70 17.29 11.99
N GLY A 117 7.50 17.80 11.71
CA GLY A 117 7.23 19.24 11.69
C GLY A 117 7.37 19.96 13.05
N LYS A 118 7.37 19.19 14.14
CA LYS A 118 7.52 19.74 15.51
C LYS A 118 8.93 19.56 16.08
N THR A 119 9.91 19.23 15.26
CA THR A 119 11.31 19.08 15.70
C THR A 119 12.14 20.30 15.30
N ASN A 120 13.24 20.57 16.03
CA ASN A 120 14.18 21.65 15.70
C ASN A 120 15.27 21.21 14.68
N CYS A 121 15.10 20.06 14.04
CA CYS A 121 16.05 19.51 13.09
C CYS A 121 15.88 20.12 11.70
N LYS A 122 16.97 20.18 10.94
CA LYS A 122 16.96 20.55 9.52
C LYS A 122 16.87 19.29 8.65
N TYR A 123 15.83 19.19 7.84
CA TYR A 123 15.62 18.05 6.94
C TYR A 123 16.21 18.34 5.57
N ILE A 124 17.19 17.52 5.15
CA ILE A 124 17.97 17.72 3.93
C ILE A 124 17.48 16.71 2.86
N PRO A 125 16.84 17.19 1.78
CA PRO A 125 16.50 16.31 0.67
C PRO A 125 17.77 15.90 -0.08
N LEU A 126 18.03 14.61 -0.18
CA LEU A 126 19.18 14.07 -0.90
C LEU A 126 18.81 13.69 -2.32
N ASN A 127 19.72 13.86 -3.27
CA ASN A 127 19.53 13.51 -4.66
C ASN A 127 19.45 11.99 -4.88
N ASN A 128 20.28 11.23 -4.12
CA ASN A 128 20.36 9.80 -4.16
C ASN A 128 19.80 9.19 -2.88
N ASN A 129 19.21 8.00 -2.99
CA ASN A 129 18.78 7.24 -1.84
C ASN A 129 19.97 6.48 -1.26
N LEU A 130 20.35 6.78 -0.02
CA LEU A 130 21.55 6.18 0.60
C LEU A 130 21.44 4.66 0.77
N ILE A 131 20.22 4.11 0.91
CA ILE A 131 20.03 2.66 0.94
C ILE A 131 20.34 2.04 -0.41
N ASP A 132 20.01 2.73 -1.51
CA ASP A 132 20.26 2.25 -2.86
C ASP A 132 21.77 2.18 -3.18
N GLU A 133 22.58 3.03 -2.55
CA GLU A 133 24.05 2.99 -2.69
C GLU A 133 24.67 1.75 -2.04
N ILE A 134 24.15 1.34 -0.87
CA ILE A 134 24.68 0.17 -0.14
C ILE A 134 24.00 -1.15 -0.55
N TRP A 135 22.85 -1.10 -1.19
CA TRP A 135 22.07 -2.27 -1.62
C TRP A 135 22.16 -2.48 -3.14
N ARG A 136 23.33 -2.85 -3.64
CA ARG A 136 23.61 -2.93 -5.08
C ARG A 136 22.99 -4.14 -5.79
N ARG A 137 22.88 -5.29 -5.12
CA ARG A 137 22.36 -6.55 -5.72
C ARG A 137 20.88 -6.73 -5.40
N ARG A 138 20.01 -6.34 -6.33
CA ARG A 138 18.55 -6.49 -6.21
C ARG A 138 18.01 -7.37 -7.33
N LYS A 139 17.29 -8.42 -6.95
CA LYS A 139 16.56 -9.23 -7.94
C LYS A 139 15.30 -8.46 -8.34
N THR A 140 15.25 -7.97 -9.56
CA THR A 140 14.02 -7.43 -10.17
C THR A 140 13.20 -8.58 -10.73
N LYS A 141 11.89 -8.58 -10.52
CA LYS A 141 10.99 -9.50 -11.23
C LYS A 141 10.87 -9.09 -12.70
N GLY A 142 10.62 -10.08 -13.58
CA GLY A 142 10.40 -9.86 -15.00
C GLY A 142 9.32 -8.84 -15.32
N GLU A 143 9.33 -8.34 -16.54
CA GLU A 143 8.47 -7.27 -17.04
C GLU A 143 7.04 -7.78 -17.26
N ASN A 144 6.15 -7.53 -16.29
CA ASN A 144 4.72 -7.77 -16.48
C ASN A 144 4.13 -6.66 -17.34
N LYS A 145 3.50 -7.03 -18.46
CA LYS A 145 2.85 -6.07 -19.36
C LYS A 145 1.59 -5.48 -18.75
N PHE A 146 1.33 -4.21 -19.03
CA PHE A 146 0.06 -3.58 -18.71
C PHE A 146 -1.02 -4.07 -19.70
N PHE A 147 -2.24 -4.13 -19.21
CA PHE A 147 -3.39 -4.50 -20.01
C PHE A 147 -4.59 -3.60 -19.71
N ARG A 148 -5.51 -3.54 -20.65
CA ARG A 148 -6.71 -2.72 -20.56
C ARG A 148 -7.93 -3.58 -20.23
N LEU A 149 -8.78 -3.04 -19.36
CA LEU A 149 -10.10 -3.61 -19.12
C LEU A 149 -11.09 -3.05 -20.16
N PRO A 150 -11.94 -3.88 -20.77
CA PRO A 150 -12.97 -3.41 -21.70
C PRO A 150 -14.03 -2.59 -20.96
N SER A 151 -14.57 -1.55 -21.61
CA SER A 151 -15.60 -0.68 -21.03
C SER A 151 -16.85 -1.44 -20.61
N SER A 152 -17.21 -2.50 -21.34
CA SER A 152 -18.30 -3.41 -20.99
C SER A 152 -18.13 -4.09 -19.63
N SER A 153 -16.88 -4.25 -19.15
CA SER A 153 -16.58 -4.87 -17.86
C SER A 153 -16.57 -3.88 -16.71
N VAL A 154 -16.31 -2.60 -16.96
CA VAL A 154 -16.20 -1.56 -15.91
C VAL A 154 -17.34 -0.54 -15.93
N GLY A 155 -18.23 -0.62 -16.93
CA GLY A 155 -19.43 0.21 -17.00
C GLY A 155 -19.23 1.65 -17.45
N GLU A 156 -17.99 2.13 -17.59
CA GLU A 156 -17.69 3.50 -18.04
C GLU A 156 -16.36 3.53 -18.83
N SER A 157 -16.38 4.27 -19.96
CA SER A 157 -15.18 4.43 -20.77
C SER A 157 -14.16 5.39 -20.11
N TYR A 158 -12.86 5.21 -20.39
CA TYR A 158 -11.84 6.15 -19.91
C TYR A 158 -12.06 7.56 -20.45
N LYS A 159 -12.59 7.72 -21.66
CA LYS A 159 -12.89 9.03 -22.25
C LYS A 159 -13.94 9.80 -21.42
N SER A 160 -15.00 9.09 -20.99
CA SER A 160 -16.03 9.66 -20.09
C SER A 160 -15.42 10.09 -18.76
N LYS A 161 -14.59 9.23 -18.15
CA LYS A 161 -13.90 9.53 -16.89
C LYS A 161 -12.98 10.75 -17.02
N ILE A 162 -12.20 10.85 -18.11
CA ILE A 162 -11.34 12.02 -18.41
C ILE A 162 -12.16 13.30 -18.53
N ASN A 163 -13.33 13.26 -19.16
CA ASN A 163 -14.21 14.43 -19.25
C ASN A 163 -14.64 14.93 -17.86
N LYS A 164 -14.98 14.03 -16.93
CA LYS A 164 -15.31 14.40 -15.55
C LYS A 164 -14.14 15.07 -14.83
N ILE A 165 -12.92 14.56 -15.02
CA ILE A 165 -11.71 15.17 -14.46
C ILE A 165 -11.49 16.56 -15.06
N PHE A 166 -11.64 16.68 -16.36
CA PHE A 166 -11.49 17.94 -17.06
C PHE A 166 -12.44 19.04 -16.54
N LEU A 167 -13.70 18.70 -16.23
CA LEU A 167 -14.64 19.64 -15.61
C LEU A 167 -14.16 20.11 -14.23
N LYS A 168 -13.56 19.20 -13.43
CA LYS A 168 -12.97 19.55 -12.14
C LYS A 168 -11.76 20.45 -12.28
N LEU A 169 -10.90 20.18 -13.28
CA LEU A 169 -9.74 21.01 -13.60
C LEU A 169 -10.18 22.46 -13.90
N ARG A 170 -11.19 22.63 -14.77
CA ARG A 170 -11.76 23.95 -15.11
C ARG A 170 -12.33 24.67 -13.89
N LYS A 171 -13.13 23.97 -13.05
CA LYS A 171 -13.68 24.54 -11.83
C LYS A 171 -12.61 25.07 -10.88
N ASN A 172 -11.47 24.41 -10.79
CA ASN A 172 -10.35 24.82 -9.94
C ASN A 172 -9.40 25.84 -10.63
N LYS A 173 -9.74 26.34 -11.83
CA LYS A 173 -8.92 27.28 -12.59
C LYS A 173 -7.46 26.79 -12.77
N ALA A 174 -7.28 25.47 -12.89
CA ALA A 174 -5.97 24.85 -13.07
C ALA A 174 -5.69 24.61 -14.56
N ASP A 175 -4.42 24.79 -14.96
CA ASP A 175 -3.98 24.53 -16.34
C ASP A 175 -3.65 23.06 -16.55
N TYR A 176 -3.13 22.39 -15.51
CA TYR A 176 -2.72 20.98 -15.51
C TYR A 176 -3.19 20.29 -14.22
N GLN A 177 -3.38 18.97 -14.31
CA GLN A 177 -3.43 18.09 -13.17
C GLN A 177 -2.34 17.03 -13.29
N PHE A 178 -1.51 16.90 -12.25
CA PHE A 178 -0.54 15.83 -12.13
C PHE A 178 -1.01 14.78 -11.13
N ILE A 179 -1.39 13.60 -11.62
CA ILE A 179 -1.93 12.49 -10.82
C ILE A 179 -0.80 11.51 -10.53
N THR A 180 -0.42 11.41 -9.27
CA THR A 180 0.67 10.56 -8.80
C THR A 180 0.18 9.23 -8.21
N ALA A 181 -1.08 9.14 -7.78
CA ALA A 181 -1.69 7.93 -7.26
C ALA A 181 -1.91 6.90 -8.38
N SER A 182 -1.10 5.84 -8.39
CA SER A 182 -1.12 4.81 -9.43
C SER A 182 -2.47 4.08 -9.52
N GLU A 183 -3.16 3.86 -8.40
CA GLU A 183 -4.49 3.26 -8.33
C GLU A 183 -5.57 4.15 -8.96
N ASN A 184 -5.41 5.47 -8.86
CA ASN A 184 -6.29 6.44 -9.51
C ASN A 184 -6.06 6.42 -11.03
N ASN A 185 -4.82 6.37 -11.47
CA ASN A 185 -4.45 6.23 -12.87
C ASN A 185 -4.99 4.93 -13.48
N ALA A 186 -4.90 3.83 -12.74
CA ALA A 186 -5.43 2.53 -13.15
C ALA A 186 -6.94 2.56 -13.37
N TRP A 187 -7.69 3.18 -12.43
CA TRP A 187 -9.14 3.33 -12.56
C TRP A 187 -9.51 4.30 -13.68
N LEU A 188 -8.83 5.44 -13.77
CA LEU A 188 -9.11 6.51 -14.74
C LEU A 188 -9.00 6.00 -16.19
N LEU A 189 -7.95 5.26 -16.49
CA LEU A 189 -7.71 4.74 -17.85
C LEU A 189 -8.22 3.33 -18.07
N ASN A 190 -8.87 2.69 -17.09
CA ASN A 190 -9.30 1.28 -17.15
C ASN A 190 -8.14 0.32 -17.45
N ILE A 191 -6.99 0.54 -16.85
CA ILE A 191 -5.79 -0.27 -17.04
C ILE A 191 -5.43 -1.06 -15.79
N ARG A 192 -4.68 -2.15 -15.99
CA ARG A 192 -4.12 -2.95 -14.90
C ARG A 192 -2.67 -3.29 -15.21
N GLY A 193 -1.92 -3.59 -14.16
CA GLY A 193 -0.54 -4.07 -14.21
C GLY A 193 -0.26 -4.98 -13.02
N ASN A 194 0.89 -5.64 -12.99
CA ASN A 194 1.29 -6.53 -11.90
C ASN A 194 2.64 -6.09 -11.31
N ASP A 195 2.78 -4.79 -11.03
CA ASP A 195 4.01 -4.23 -10.48
C ASP A 195 4.15 -4.51 -8.98
N SER A 196 3.04 -4.79 -8.32
CA SER A 196 2.96 -5.25 -6.93
C SER A 196 2.44 -6.68 -6.84
N LYS A 197 2.71 -7.37 -5.72
CA LYS A 197 2.36 -8.79 -5.55
C LYS A 197 0.86 -9.07 -5.45
N TYR A 198 0.12 -8.15 -4.85
CA TYR A 198 -1.28 -8.37 -4.43
C TYR A 198 -2.26 -7.42 -5.07
N THR A 199 -1.78 -6.38 -5.74
CA THR A 199 -2.60 -5.37 -6.37
C THR A 199 -2.33 -5.30 -7.87
N PRO A 200 -3.38 -5.31 -8.73
CA PRO A 200 -3.19 -5.23 -10.19
C PRO A 200 -2.99 -3.78 -10.65
N ILE A 201 -2.13 -3.04 -9.97
CA ILE A 201 -1.90 -1.60 -10.20
C ILE A 201 -0.58 -1.40 -10.96
N PRO A 202 -0.60 -0.66 -12.08
CA PRO A 202 0.60 -0.28 -12.82
C PRO A 202 1.32 0.88 -12.13
N SER A 203 2.63 0.83 -12.04
CA SER A 203 3.48 1.94 -11.57
C SER A 203 3.55 3.03 -12.65
N CYS A 204 2.81 4.11 -12.47
CA CYS A 204 2.68 5.17 -13.49
C CYS A 204 2.21 6.50 -12.90
N TYR A 205 2.45 7.58 -13.67
CA TYR A 205 1.92 8.91 -13.41
C TYR A 205 1.15 9.42 -14.64
N ILE A 206 0.25 10.37 -14.42
CA ILE A 206 -0.48 11.05 -15.51
C ILE A 206 -0.34 12.56 -15.33
N LEU A 207 -0.05 13.27 -16.43
CA LEU A 207 -0.19 14.70 -16.52
C LEU A 207 -1.26 15.02 -17.58
N LEU A 208 -2.34 15.67 -17.14
CA LEU A 208 -3.48 16.06 -17.95
C LEU A 208 -3.51 17.58 -18.05
N ASP A 209 -3.68 18.13 -19.27
CA ASP A 209 -3.85 19.58 -19.46
C ASP A 209 -5.32 19.98 -19.72
N LYS A 210 -5.60 21.28 -19.68
CA LYS A 210 -6.93 21.84 -19.95
C LYS A 210 -7.42 21.68 -21.39
N LYS A 211 -6.56 21.25 -22.33
CA LYS A 211 -6.90 20.88 -23.72
C LYS A 211 -7.16 19.39 -23.89
N LYS A 212 -7.19 18.62 -22.79
CA LYS A 212 -7.38 17.16 -22.73
C LYS A 212 -6.21 16.36 -23.34
N ASN A 213 -5.03 16.95 -23.48
CA ASN A 213 -3.85 16.19 -23.79
C ASN A 213 -3.39 15.40 -22.55
N ILE A 214 -3.02 14.16 -22.75
CA ILE A 214 -2.61 13.24 -21.69
C ILE A 214 -1.18 12.78 -21.95
N LYS A 215 -0.29 13.02 -20.98
CA LYS A 215 1.02 12.41 -20.91
C LYS A 215 0.95 11.28 -19.86
N PHE A 216 1.23 10.05 -20.29
CA PHE A 216 1.24 8.88 -19.45
C PHE A 216 2.69 8.42 -19.23
N PHE A 217 3.16 8.50 -18.01
CA PHE A 217 4.54 8.18 -17.64
C PHE A 217 4.58 6.76 -17.05
N CYS A 218 5.31 5.87 -17.70
CA CYS A 218 5.51 4.49 -17.23
C CYS A 218 6.83 3.92 -17.75
N ASP A 219 7.19 2.72 -17.31
CA ASP A 219 8.23 1.95 -17.97
C ASP A 219 7.70 1.49 -19.35
N LEU A 220 8.29 2.02 -20.43
CA LEU A 220 7.85 1.74 -21.81
C LEU A 220 8.00 0.27 -22.20
N LYS A 221 8.85 -0.49 -21.53
CA LYS A 221 8.98 -1.93 -21.73
C LYS A 221 7.73 -2.71 -21.31
N LYS A 222 6.90 -2.13 -20.43
CA LYS A 222 5.65 -2.75 -19.92
C LYS A 222 4.44 -2.53 -20.82
N ILE A 223 4.54 -1.74 -21.86
CA ILE A 223 3.44 -1.46 -22.78
C ILE A 223 3.72 -2.00 -24.18
N SER A 224 2.77 -2.78 -24.71
CA SER A 224 2.83 -3.30 -26.08
C SER A 224 2.37 -2.28 -27.10
N THR A 225 2.66 -2.53 -28.37
CA THR A 225 2.15 -1.70 -29.47
C THR A 225 0.62 -1.72 -29.52
N SER A 226 -0.02 -2.87 -29.29
CA SER A 226 -1.47 -3.00 -29.22
C SER A 226 -2.07 -2.21 -28.07
N PHE A 227 -1.40 -2.20 -26.90
CA PHE A 227 -1.81 -1.37 -25.76
C PHE A 227 -1.78 0.11 -26.14
N LYS A 228 -0.70 0.60 -26.74
CA LYS A 228 -0.59 2.01 -27.18
C LYS A 228 -1.70 2.36 -28.19
N LYS A 229 -1.92 1.52 -29.19
CA LYS A 229 -2.97 1.72 -30.23
C LYS A 229 -4.38 1.75 -29.65
N SER A 230 -4.63 1.14 -28.47
CA SER A 230 -5.94 1.18 -27.81
C SER A 230 -6.32 2.52 -27.21
N PHE A 231 -5.41 3.51 -27.22
CA PHE A 231 -5.63 4.84 -26.68
C PHE A 231 -5.40 5.94 -27.75
N ASN A 232 -6.42 6.74 -27.97
CA ASN A 232 -6.29 7.93 -28.81
C ASN A 232 -5.84 9.11 -27.95
N LYS A 233 -4.90 9.92 -28.46
CA LYS A 233 -4.45 11.17 -27.83
C LYS A 233 -3.73 11.01 -26.46
N ILE A 234 -3.16 9.82 -26.19
CA ILE A 234 -2.28 9.63 -25.05
C ILE A 234 -0.82 9.55 -25.53
N LYS A 235 0.02 10.45 -25.02
CA LYS A 235 1.47 10.42 -25.25
C LYS A 235 2.11 9.56 -24.16
N PHE A 236 2.68 8.43 -24.54
CA PHE A 236 3.43 7.55 -23.64
C PHE A 236 4.88 8.02 -23.53
N ILE A 237 5.34 8.24 -22.30
CA ILE A 237 6.65 8.78 -22.01
C ILE A 237 7.34 7.87 -21.00
N ASN A 238 8.65 7.67 -21.14
CA ASN A 238 9.41 6.92 -20.15
C ASN A 238 9.31 7.63 -18.79
N ILE A 239 9.04 6.87 -17.74
CA ILE A 239 8.83 7.39 -16.38
C ILE A 239 10.06 8.19 -15.86
N LYS A 240 11.26 7.84 -16.32
CA LYS A 240 12.49 8.57 -16.00
C LYS A 240 12.48 10.02 -16.47
N ASN A 241 11.67 10.35 -17.47
CA ASN A 241 11.54 11.69 -18.04
C ASN A 241 10.41 12.51 -17.39
N THR A 242 9.80 12.04 -16.31
CA THR A 242 8.71 12.78 -15.64
C THR A 242 9.19 14.13 -15.11
N ASN A 243 10.36 14.17 -14.47
CA ASN A 243 10.96 15.41 -13.96
C ASN A 243 11.22 16.42 -15.07
N PHE A 244 11.80 15.98 -16.18
CA PHE A 244 12.02 16.83 -17.34
C PHE A 244 10.70 17.37 -17.90
N ALA A 245 9.70 16.52 -18.08
CA ALA A 245 8.40 16.93 -18.60
C ALA A 245 7.68 17.96 -17.71
N LEU A 246 7.86 17.87 -16.38
CA LEU A 246 7.32 18.85 -15.43
C LEU A 246 8.11 20.15 -15.41
N SER A 247 9.45 20.10 -15.55
CA SER A 247 10.31 21.29 -15.57
C SER A 247 10.12 22.16 -16.81
N GLN A 248 9.57 21.59 -17.90
CA GLN A 248 9.25 22.34 -19.13
C GLN A 248 7.93 23.14 -19.04
N ILE A 249 7.24 23.12 -17.89
CA ILE A 249 6.01 23.89 -17.69
C ILE A 249 6.36 25.17 -16.94
N TYR A 250 5.92 26.32 -17.46
CA TYR A 250 6.24 27.63 -16.89
C TYR A 250 4.98 28.47 -16.68
N LYS A 251 4.94 29.19 -15.56
CA LYS A 251 3.88 30.16 -15.20
C LYS A 251 2.47 29.59 -15.32
N LYS A 252 2.28 28.32 -14.90
CA LYS A 252 1.00 27.62 -14.92
C LYS A 252 0.53 27.29 -13.51
N ASN A 253 -0.79 27.05 -13.37
CA ASN A 253 -1.40 26.55 -12.16
C ASN A 253 -1.57 25.04 -12.29
N ILE A 254 -0.80 24.26 -11.50
CA ILE A 254 -0.78 22.80 -11.58
C ILE A 254 -1.50 22.23 -10.36
N MET A 255 -2.59 21.50 -10.59
CA MET A 255 -3.32 20.80 -9.53
C MET A 255 -2.59 19.52 -9.15
N ILE A 256 -2.30 19.36 -7.87
CA ILE A 256 -1.74 18.15 -7.26
C ILE A 256 -2.48 17.81 -5.97
N ASP A 257 -2.46 16.54 -5.60
CA ASP A 257 -2.84 16.10 -4.27
C ASP A 257 -1.59 15.92 -3.41
N LYS A 258 -1.39 16.79 -2.41
CA LYS A 258 -0.24 16.73 -1.49
C LYS A 258 -0.23 15.50 -0.58
N ASN A 259 -1.29 14.69 -0.57
CA ASN A 259 -1.29 13.40 0.12
C ASN A 259 -0.56 12.31 -0.67
N THR A 260 -0.47 12.44 -2.01
CA THR A 260 0.11 11.43 -2.92
C THR A 260 1.26 11.94 -3.75
N CYS A 261 1.40 13.27 -3.92
CA CYS A 261 2.51 13.86 -4.64
C CYS A 261 3.76 13.90 -3.75
N SER A 262 4.86 13.30 -4.22
CA SER A 262 6.12 13.33 -3.48
C SER A 262 6.68 14.75 -3.37
N LYS A 263 7.45 14.98 -2.30
CA LYS A 263 8.18 16.25 -2.09
C LYS A 263 9.11 16.58 -3.26
N TYR A 264 9.65 15.56 -3.92
CA TYR A 264 10.48 15.70 -5.11
C TYR A 264 9.72 16.37 -6.26
N PHE A 265 8.55 15.85 -6.64
CA PHE A 265 7.77 16.44 -7.72
C PHE A 265 7.16 17.79 -7.34
N GLU A 266 6.72 17.94 -6.10
CA GLU A 266 6.24 19.22 -5.58
C GLU A 266 7.31 20.30 -5.74
N SER A 267 8.56 19.99 -5.38
CA SER A 267 9.69 20.95 -5.50
C SER A 267 10.01 21.32 -6.96
N ILE A 268 9.92 20.35 -7.89
CA ILE A 268 10.13 20.63 -9.32
C ILE A 268 9.04 21.57 -9.86
N ILE A 269 7.79 21.31 -9.50
CA ILE A 269 6.66 22.13 -9.97
C ILE A 269 6.79 23.56 -9.42
N LEU A 270 7.11 23.73 -8.15
CA LEU A 270 7.20 25.04 -7.48
C LEU A 270 8.31 25.94 -8.03
N LYS A 271 9.32 25.38 -8.71
CA LYS A 271 10.39 26.21 -9.31
C LYS A 271 9.86 27.25 -10.30
N ASN A 272 8.89 26.87 -11.12
CA ASN A 272 8.43 27.69 -12.24
C ASN A 272 6.90 27.87 -12.28
N ASN A 273 6.15 27.25 -11.37
CA ASN A 273 4.69 27.17 -11.45
C ASN A 273 4.04 27.39 -10.08
N LYS A 274 2.73 27.66 -10.08
CA LYS A 274 1.89 27.66 -8.87
C LYS A 274 1.24 26.29 -8.65
N ILE A 275 1.10 25.90 -7.41
CA ILE A 275 0.40 24.65 -7.03
C ILE A 275 -1.03 24.98 -6.58
N CYS A 276 -1.99 24.33 -7.21
CA CYS A 276 -3.35 24.20 -6.74
C CYS A 276 -3.45 22.90 -5.92
N ASN A 277 -3.39 22.99 -4.59
CA ASN A 277 -3.50 21.84 -3.72
C ASN A 277 -4.97 21.44 -3.57
N GLN A 278 -5.34 20.33 -4.18
CA GLN A 278 -6.68 19.73 -4.07
C GLN A 278 -6.57 18.22 -3.97
N GLN A 279 -7.46 17.61 -3.20
CA GLN A 279 -7.58 16.15 -3.25
C GLN A 279 -7.85 15.71 -4.69
N ASP A 280 -7.15 14.65 -5.13
CA ASP A 280 -7.36 14.10 -6.46
C ASP A 280 -8.85 13.72 -6.65
N PRO A 281 -9.58 14.36 -7.58
CA PRO A 281 -11.00 14.12 -7.78
C PRO A 281 -11.33 12.69 -8.21
N VAL A 282 -10.36 11.91 -8.67
CA VAL A 282 -10.54 10.50 -8.99
C VAL A 282 -10.95 9.70 -7.75
N TYR A 283 -10.50 10.06 -6.56
CA TYR A 283 -10.92 9.38 -5.32
C TYR A 283 -12.43 9.42 -5.13
N ALA A 284 -13.04 10.60 -5.26
CA ALA A 284 -14.50 10.75 -5.13
C ALA A 284 -15.23 10.03 -6.27
N LEU A 285 -14.73 10.11 -7.50
CA LEU A 285 -15.36 9.48 -8.66
C LEU A 285 -15.35 7.94 -8.57
N LYS A 286 -14.23 7.34 -8.19
CA LYS A 286 -14.13 5.87 -8.05
C LYS A 286 -14.83 5.33 -6.82
N ALA A 287 -15.08 6.16 -5.81
CA ALA A 287 -15.84 5.77 -4.63
C ALA A 287 -17.29 5.41 -4.95
N ILE A 288 -17.88 6.08 -5.95
CA ILE A 288 -19.24 5.79 -6.43
C ILE A 288 -19.15 4.77 -7.57
N LYS A 289 -19.52 3.51 -7.28
CA LYS A 289 -19.41 2.41 -8.24
C LYS A 289 -20.51 2.46 -9.28
N THR A 290 -20.18 2.14 -10.53
CA THR A 290 -21.18 1.88 -11.59
C THR A 290 -21.96 0.61 -11.28
N LYS A 291 -23.16 0.47 -11.87
CA LYS A 291 -23.93 -0.79 -11.77
C LYS A 291 -23.09 -2.02 -12.16
N LYS A 292 -22.24 -1.88 -13.19
CA LYS A 292 -21.38 -2.98 -13.67
C LYS A 292 -20.29 -3.34 -12.69
N GLU A 293 -19.66 -2.35 -12.06
CA GLU A 293 -18.69 -2.59 -10.99
C GLU A 293 -19.33 -3.29 -9.80
N ILE A 294 -20.56 -2.91 -9.40
CA ILE A 294 -21.31 -3.56 -8.32
C ILE A 294 -21.61 -5.03 -8.68
N GLU A 295 -22.11 -5.31 -9.89
CA GLU A 295 -22.35 -6.68 -10.35
C GLU A 295 -21.08 -7.53 -10.30
N ASN A 296 -19.97 -6.99 -10.76
CA ASN A 296 -18.68 -7.69 -10.76
C ASN A 296 -18.14 -7.96 -9.35
N ILE A 297 -18.30 -7.00 -8.43
CA ILE A 297 -17.95 -7.20 -7.00
C ILE A 297 -18.80 -8.32 -6.40
N LYS A 298 -20.12 -8.30 -6.61
CA LYS A 298 -21.04 -9.35 -6.15
C LYS A 298 -20.62 -10.73 -6.69
N LYS A 299 -20.34 -10.86 -7.98
CA LYS A 299 -19.84 -12.11 -8.59
C LYS A 299 -18.52 -12.58 -7.98
N ALA A 300 -17.58 -11.67 -7.77
CA ALA A 300 -16.30 -12.01 -7.15
C ALA A 300 -16.49 -12.58 -5.74
N HIS A 301 -17.40 -11.98 -4.93
CA HIS A 301 -17.72 -12.49 -3.61
C HIS A 301 -18.42 -13.84 -3.61
N ILE A 302 -19.27 -14.12 -4.60
CA ILE A 302 -19.85 -15.48 -4.79
C ILE A 302 -18.74 -16.49 -5.08
N TYR A 303 -17.84 -16.19 -6.00
CA TYR A 303 -16.73 -17.10 -6.35
C TYR A 303 -15.83 -17.39 -5.17
N ASP A 304 -15.48 -16.33 -4.41
CA ASP A 304 -14.63 -16.44 -3.22
C ASP A 304 -15.36 -17.16 -2.08
N GLY A 305 -16.62 -16.85 -1.88
CA GLY A 305 -17.47 -17.48 -0.88
C GLY A 305 -17.58 -18.99 -1.06
N VAL A 306 -17.74 -19.45 -2.30
CA VAL A 306 -17.72 -20.91 -2.62
C VAL A 306 -16.36 -21.52 -2.25
N ALA A 307 -15.25 -20.87 -2.58
CA ALA A 307 -13.93 -21.40 -2.26
C ALA A 307 -13.69 -21.46 -0.76
N LEU A 308 -14.06 -20.39 -0.02
CA LEU A 308 -13.94 -20.31 1.43
C LEU A 308 -14.84 -21.34 2.14
N THR A 309 -16.09 -21.48 1.72
CA THR A 309 -17.02 -22.46 2.31
C THR A 309 -16.51 -23.89 2.12
N LYS A 310 -16.07 -24.26 0.92
CA LYS A 310 -15.43 -25.56 0.66
C LYS A 310 -14.18 -25.77 1.51
N TYR A 311 -13.39 -24.73 1.71
CA TYR A 311 -12.22 -24.79 2.58
C TYR A 311 -12.60 -25.03 4.06
N LEU A 312 -13.56 -24.25 4.60
CA LEU A 312 -14.00 -24.39 5.98
C LEU A 312 -14.63 -25.78 6.23
N PHE A 313 -15.42 -26.28 5.31
CA PHE A 313 -15.96 -27.66 5.35
C PHE A 313 -14.84 -28.69 5.37
N TRP A 314 -13.87 -28.57 4.46
CA TRP A 314 -12.72 -29.46 4.42
C TRP A 314 -11.93 -29.40 5.71
N LEU A 315 -11.67 -28.21 6.24
CA LEU A 315 -10.91 -28.02 7.47
C LEU A 315 -11.59 -28.70 8.66
N LYS A 316 -12.88 -28.47 8.85
CA LYS A 316 -13.67 -29.09 9.91
C LYS A 316 -13.64 -30.64 9.90
N ASN A 317 -13.64 -31.25 8.72
CA ASN A 317 -13.67 -32.69 8.57
C ASN A 317 -12.29 -33.37 8.60
N ASN A 318 -11.19 -32.60 8.52
CA ASN A 318 -9.85 -33.17 8.38
C ASN A 318 -8.86 -32.80 9.48
N PHE A 319 -9.09 -31.74 10.27
CA PHE A 319 -8.08 -31.24 11.21
C PHE A 319 -7.71 -32.22 12.32
N LEU A 320 -8.61 -33.18 12.68
CA LEU A 320 -8.30 -34.26 13.60
C LEU A 320 -7.70 -35.50 12.90
N LYS A 321 -7.99 -35.70 11.62
CA LYS A 321 -7.56 -36.88 10.86
C LYS A 321 -6.16 -36.71 10.24
N LYS A 322 -5.72 -35.47 10.05
CA LYS A 322 -4.48 -35.14 9.36
C LYS A 322 -3.74 -34.04 10.11
N LYS A 323 -2.42 -34.10 10.09
CA LYS A 323 -1.57 -33.01 10.59
C LYS A 323 -1.71 -31.79 9.69
N ILE A 324 -2.57 -30.84 10.06
CA ILE A 324 -2.77 -29.58 9.35
C ILE A 324 -2.05 -28.48 10.12
N THR A 325 -1.22 -27.72 9.43
CA THR A 325 -0.52 -26.55 9.95
C THR A 325 -1.10 -25.28 9.33
N GLU A 326 -0.82 -24.11 9.93
CA GLU A 326 -1.23 -22.81 9.41
C GLU A 326 -0.83 -22.61 7.94
N ILE A 327 0.41 -22.96 7.57
CA ILE A 327 0.91 -22.89 6.19
C ILE A 327 0.17 -23.87 5.27
N SER A 328 -0.08 -25.10 5.73
CA SER A 328 -0.79 -26.08 4.89
C SER A 328 -2.27 -25.71 4.71
N ALA A 329 -2.88 -25.10 5.72
CA ALA A 329 -4.24 -24.56 5.67
C ALA A 329 -4.36 -23.40 4.67
N GLU A 330 -3.45 -22.41 4.74
CA GLU A 330 -3.35 -21.33 3.76
C GLU A 330 -3.23 -21.86 2.34
N LYS A 331 -2.30 -22.80 2.09
CA LYS A 331 -2.09 -23.43 0.79
C LYS A 331 -3.33 -24.15 0.28
N LYS A 332 -4.08 -24.79 1.17
CA LYS A 332 -5.34 -25.46 0.81
C LYS A 332 -6.41 -24.49 0.36
N LEU A 333 -6.58 -23.36 1.07
CA LEU A 333 -7.52 -22.31 0.69
C LEU A 333 -7.14 -21.70 -0.66
N PHE A 334 -5.86 -21.39 -0.87
CA PHE A 334 -5.36 -20.93 -2.18
C PHE A 334 -5.71 -21.90 -3.31
N ASN A 335 -5.56 -23.22 -3.08
CA ASN A 335 -5.89 -24.24 -4.07
C ASN A 335 -7.39 -24.31 -4.38
N PHE A 336 -8.27 -24.07 -3.41
CA PHE A 336 -9.71 -23.95 -3.66
C PHE A 336 -10.04 -22.73 -4.52
N ARG A 337 -9.42 -21.57 -4.25
CA ARG A 337 -9.58 -20.36 -5.09
C ARG A 337 -9.08 -20.57 -6.52
N LYS A 338 -7.91 -21.21 -6.68
CA LYS A 338 -7.28 -21.48 -7.97
C LYS A 338 -8.15 -22.33 -8.92
N LYS A 339 -9.09 -23.11 -8.40
CA LYS A 339 -10.05 -23.87 -9.22
C LYS A 339 -11.01 -22.98 -10.01
N ASN A 340 -11.19 -21.72 -9.62
CA ASN A 340 -12.05 -20.78 -10.36
C ASN A 340 -11.22 -20.06 -11.44
N LYS A 341 -11.64 -20.16 -12.71
CA LYS A 341 -10.96 -19.52 -13.85
C LYS A 341 -10.85 -18.00 -13.77
N ASN A 342 -11.72 -17.36 -12.99
CA ASN A 342 -11.70 -15.91 -12.79
C ASN A 342 -10.72 -15.47 -11.70
N PHE A 343 -10.23 -16.38 -10.86
CA PHE A 343 -9.22 -16.09 -9.87
C PHE A 343 -7.86 -15.80 -10.54
N LYS A 344 -7.19 -14.72 -10.14
CA LYS A 344 -5.90 -14.32 -10.70
C LYS A 344 -4.76 -14.55 -9.71
N PHE A 345 -4.87 -13.98 -8.52
CA PHE A 345 -3.90 -14.10 -7.41
C PHE A 345 -4.54 -13.62 -6.11
N LEU A 346 -3.85 -13.74 -4.99
CA LEU A 346 -4.33 -13.27 -3.68
C LEU A 346 -4.38 -11.74 -3.64
N SER A 347 -5.37 -11.17 -2.95
CA SER A 347 -5.51 -9.72 -2.75
C SER A 347 -4.58 -9.16 -1.66
N PHE A 348 -4.13 -10.04 -0.75
CA PHE A 348 -3.13 -9.77 0.28
C PHE A 348 -2.52 -11.08 0.79
N PRO A 349 -1.42 -11.05 1.58
CA PRO A 349 -0.89 -12.25 2.22
C PRO A 349 -1.93 -12.84 3.15
N THR A 350 -2.33 -14.09 2.92
CA THR A 350 -3.29 -14.76 3.79
C THR A 350 -2.77 -14.82 5.22
N ILE A 351 -3.61 -14.46 6.17
CA ILE A 351 -3.41 -14.63 7.59
C ILE A 351 -4.08 -15.98 7.96
N SER A 352 -3.29 -16.90 8.50
CA SER A 352 -3.74 -18.21 8.95
C SER A 352 -3.10 -18.45 10.30
N GLY A 353 -3.85 -18.18 11.38
CA GLY A 353 -3.33 -18.19 12.74
C GLY A 353 -4.17 -19.07 13.68
N THR A 354 -3.53 -19.98 14.42
CA THR A 354 -4.19 -20.83 15.41
C THR A 354 -3.65 -20.58 16.81
N GLY A 355 -4.56 -20.60 17.81
CA GLY A 355 -4.23 -20.29 19.18
C GLY A 355 -3.58 -18.91 19.33
N PRO A 356 -2.40 -18.78 19.99
CA PRO A 356 -1.73 -17.51 20.21
C PRO A 356 -1.41 -16.71 18.93
N ASN A 357 -1.16 -17.41 17.80
CA ASN A 357 -0.85 -16.74 16.53
C ASN A 357 -2.08 -16.00 15.96
N GLY A 358 -3.30 -16.45 16.26
CA GLY A 358 -4.54 -15.78 15.87
C GLY A 358 -4.75 -14.41 16.54
N ALA A 359 -4.03 -14.12 17.62
CA ALA A 359 -4.08 -12.84 18.31
C ALA A 359 -3.11 -11.79 17.72
N ILE A 360 -2.21 -12.20 16.83
CA ILE A 360 -1.22 -11.30 16.23
C ILE A 360 -1.83 -10.66 14.98
N ILE A 361 -2.00 -9.35 15.02
CA ILE A 361 -2.54 -8.58 13.89
C ILE A 361 -1.57 -8.68 12.71
N HIS A 362 -2.11 -8.92 11.50
CA HIS A 362 -1.34 -9.15 10.27
C HIS A 362 -0.32 -10.30 10.37
N TYR A 363 -0.65 -11.32 11.20
CA TYR A 363 0.20 -12.50 11.35
C TYR A 363 0.50 -13.15 10.01
N LYS A 364 1.75 -13.55 9.84
CA LYS A 364 2.18 -14.35 8.70
C LYS A 364 2.92 -15.58 9.19
N ALA A 365 2.37 -16.74 8.93
CA ALA A 365 3.02 -18.00 9.26
C ALA A 365 4.37 -18.14 8.50
N SER A 366 5.38 -18.56 9.20
CA SER A 366 6.72 -18.86 8.69
C SER A 366 7.17 -20.25 9.14
N LYS A 367 8.24 -20.79 8.59
CA LYS A 367 8.78 -22.08 9.03
C LYS A 367 8.96 -22.15 10.56
N ASN A 368 9.40 -21.05 11.17
CA ASN A 368 9.71 -20.99 12.61
C ASN A 368 8.49 -20.71 13.50
N THR A 369 7.38 -20.19 12.95
CA THR A 369 6.19 -19.81 13.72
C THR A 369 4.98 -20.70 13.43
N ASN A 370 5.07 -21.56 12.41
CA ASN A 370 4.00 -22.40 11.89
C ASN A 370 3.50 -23.41 12.95
N ARG A 371 2.27 -23.25 13.36
CA ARG A 371 1.63 -24.12 14.36
C ARG A 371 0.74 -25.19 13.71
N ILE A 372 0.59 -26.32 14.40
CA ILE A 372 -0.39 -27.36 14.06
C ILE A 372 -1.73 -26.94 14.67
N LEU A 373 -2.81 -27.06 13.89
CA LEU A 373 -4.17 -26.86 14.34
C LEU A 373 -4.59 -28.02 15.28
N LYS A 374 -5.04 -27.70 16.47
CA LYS A 374 -5.40 -28.70 17.51
C LYS A 374 -6.86 -28.53 17.95
N LYS A 375 -7.41 -29.60 18.52
CA LYS A 375 -8.72 -29.57 19.21
C LYS A 375 -8.71 -28.50 20.31
N GLY A 376 -9.75 -27.69 20.35
CA GLY A 376 -9.89 -26.60 21.33
C GLY A 376 -9.25 -25.27 20.92
N ASP A 377 -8.43 -25.24 19.85
CA ASP A 377 -7.90 -24.00 19.34
C ASP A 377 -9.00 -23.12 18.73
N ILE A 378 -8.77 -21.81 18.81
CA ILE A 378 -9.44 -20.83 17.95
C ILE A 378 -8.56 -20.61 16.74
N TYR A 379 -9.11 -20.78 15.56
CA TYR A 379 -8.42 -20.56 14.29
C TYR A 379 -9.00 -19.36 13.57
N LEU A 380 -8.13 -18.42 13.21
CA LEU A 380 -8.44 -17.24 12.42
C LEU A 380 -7.85 -17.39 11.02
N VAL A 381 -8.68 -17.20 10.00
CA VAL A 381 -8.26 -17.07 8.62
C VAL A 381 -8.77 -15.76 8.06
N ASP A 382 -7.86 -14.93 7.58
CA ASP A 382 -8.14 -13.68 6.90
C ASP A 382 -7.47 -13.72 5.53
N SER A 383 -8.26 -13.57 4.48
CA SER A 383 -7.80 -13.87 3.12
C SER A 383 -8.69 -13.26 2.07
N GLY A 384 -8.15 -13.06 0.88
CA GLY A 384 -8.91 -12.56 -0.24
C GLY A 384 -8.28 -12.91 -1.59
N GLY A 385 -9.00 -12.61 -2.66
CA GLY A 385 -8.58 -12.87 -4.02
C GLY A 385 -8.82 -11.71 -4.97
N GLN A 386 -7.90 -11.54 -5.92
CA GLN A 386 -8.13 -10.74 -7.11
C GLN A 386 -8.79 -11.63 -8.17
N TYR A 387 -9.97 -11.25 -8.56
CA TYR A 387 -10.72 -11.89 -9.65
C TYR A 387 -10.68 -11.01 -10.89
N SER A 388 -11.16 -11.52 -12.03
CA SER A 388 -11.05 -10.79 -13.32
C SER A 388 -11.53 -9.34 -13.24
N TYR A 389 -12.59 -9.07 -12.47
CA TYR A 389 -13.18 -7.73 -12.36
C TYR A 389 -13.59 -7.33 -10.95
N GLY A 390 -13.11 -8.02 -9.93
CA GLY A 390 -13.43 -7.73 -8.54
C GLY A 390 -12.37 -8.22 -7.57
N THR A 391 -12.37 -7.64 -6.39
CA THR A 391 -11.47 -7.97 -5.29
C THR A 391 -12.29 -8.42 -4.09
N THR A 392 -11.82 -9.43 -3.36
CA THR A 392 -12.43 -9.90 -2.13
C THR A 392 -11.48 -9.78 -0.95
N ASP A 393 -12.07 -9.65 0.21
CA ASP A 393 -11.44 -9.60 1.51
C ASP A 393 -12.42 -10.18 2.52
N VAL A 394 -12.03 -11.25 3.23
CA VAL A 394 -12.93 -11.97 4.13
C VAL A 394 -12.18 -12.61 5.28
N THR A 395 -12.62 -12.32 6.49
CA THR A 395 -12.11 -12.93 7.72
C THR A 395 -13.13 -13.91 8.30
N ARG A 396 -12.64 -15.05 8.80
CA ARG A 396 -13.42 -15.99 9.61
C ARG A 396 -12.61 -16.46 10.81
N THR A 397 -13.25 -16.39 11.98
CA THR A 397 -12.72 -16.97 13.21
C THR A 397 -13.61 -18.15 13.58
N ILE A 398 -13.02 -19.33 13.69
CA ILE A 398 -13.74 -20.57 13.97
C ILE A 398 -13.14 -21.30 15.18
N SER A 399 -13.98 -22.00 15.92
CA SER A 399 -13.54 -22.94 16.95
C SER A 399 -13.27 -24.30 16.32
N LEU A 400 -12.13 -24.87 16.68
CA LEU A 400 -11.74 -26.25 16.34
C LEU A 400 -12.21 -27.22 17.45
N GLN A 401 -13.53 -27.34 17.59
CA GLN A 401 -14.26 -28.11 18.60
C GLN A 401 -14.16 -27.57 20.05
N ASN A 402 -15.29 -27.68 20.76
CA ASN A 402 -15.42 -27.49 22.22
C ASN A 402 -14.83 -26.19 22.78
N SER A 403 -15.37 -25.04 22.35
CA SER A 403 -15.11 -23.78 23.05
C SER A 403 -15.65 -23.78 24.46
N ASN A 404 -14.85 -23.37 25.43
CA ASN A 404 -15.28 -23.17 26.79
C ASN A 404 -16.23 -21.96 26.95
N LYS A 405 -16.89 -21.83 28.11
CA LYS A 405 -17.82 -20.73 28.39
C LYS A 405 -17.17 -19.33 28.21
N ARG A 406 -15.91 -19.17 28.61
CA ARG A 406 -15.18 -17.91 28.49
C ARG A 406 -15.04 -17.48 27.02
N ILE A 407 -14.61 -18.40 26.14
CA ILE A 407 -14.46 -18.14 24.70
C ILE A 407 -15.81 -17.77 24.07
N LYS A 408 -16.88 -18.52 24.39
CA LYS A 408 -18.24 -18.21 23.91
C LYS A 408 -18.71 -16.82 24.35
N ASN A 409 -18.46 -16.45 25.60
CA ASN A 409 -18.81 -15.14 26.14
C ASN A 409 -18.07 -14.02 25.41
N ILE A 410 -16.73 -14.13 25.23
CA ILE A 410 -15.93 -13.15 24.51
C ILE A 410 -16.39 -13.03 23.06
N PHE A 411 -16.61 -14.16 22.37
CA PHE A 411 -17.12 -14.17 20.99
C PHE A 411 -18.47 -13.44 20.88
N THR A 412 -19.38 -13.69 21.81
CA THR A 412 -20.68 -13.01 21.83
C THR A 412 -20.56 -11.51 22.05
N ARG A 413 -19.65 -11.05 22.91
CA ARG A 413 -19.38 -9.62 23.12
C ARG A 413 -18.82 -8.95 21.86
N VAL A 414 -17.85 -9.59 21.21
CA VAL A 414 -17.29 -9.12 19.94
C VAL A 414 -18.37 -9.05 18.85
N LEU A 415 -19.24 -10.09 18.76
CA LEU A 415 -20.34 -10.14 17.80
C LEU A 415 -21.35 -9.00 18.06
N LYS A 416 -21.71 -8.75 19.33
CA LYS A 416 -22.58 -7.60 19.68
C LYS A 416 -21.98 -6.27 19.23
N GLY A 417 -20.70 -6.05 19.49
CA GLY A 417 -19.99 -4.85 19.03
C GLY A 417 -19.98 -4.72 17.50
N HIS A 418 -19.71 -5.83 16.80
CA HIS A 418 -19.76 -5.87 15.34
C HIS A 418 -21.15 -5.51 14.77
N ILE A 419 -22.22 -6.08 15.36
CA ILE A 419 -23.60 -5.78 14.96
C ILE A 419 -23.94 -4.31 15.25
N ALA A 420 -23.52 -3.77 16.39
CA ALA A 420 -23.75 -2.38 16.75
C ALA A 420 -23.08 -1.43 15.72
N VAL A 421 -21.83 -1.69 15.35
CA VAL A 421 -21.11 -0.92 14.31
C VAL A 421 -21.79 -1.07 12.95
N ALA A 422 -22.21 -2.28 12.56
CA ALA A 422 -22.90 -2.51 11.28
C ALA A 422 -24.24 -1.77 11.17
N ASN A 423 -24.94 -1.60 12.29
CA ASN A 423 -26.23 -0.91 12.37
C ASN A 423 -26.08 0.59 12.71
N PHE A 424 -24.86 1.08 12.89
CA PHE A 424 -24.62 2.48 13.23
C PHE A 424 -25.03 3.42 12.09
N SER A 425 -25.88 4.39 12.38
CA SER A 425 -26.31 5.40 11.42
C SER A 425 -25.24 6.48 11.27
N LEU A 426 -24.54 6.50 10.15
CA LEU A 426 -23.49 7.48 9.87
C LEU A 426 -24.10 8.86 9.63
N LYS A 427 -23.72 9.82 10.46
CA LYS A 427 -24.01 11.25 10.26
C LYS A 427 -22.86 11.93 9.51
N LYS A 428 -23.14 13.09 8.90
CA LYS A 428 -22.10 13.92 8.30
C LYS A 428 -21.05 14.25 9.37
N ASN A 429 -19.77 14.02 9.05
CA ASN A 429 -18.62 14.18 9.95
C ASN A 429 -18.47 13.14 11.07
N THR A 430 -19.13 11.98 10.99
CA THR A 430 -18.83 10.87 11.92
C THR A 430 -17.39 10.38 11.71
N SER A 431 -16.60 10.38 12.78
CA SER A 431 -15.24 9.79 12.78
C SER A 431 -15.24 8.36 13.30
N GLY A 432 -14.22 7.57 12.99
CA GLY A 432 -14.08 6.22 13.53
C GLY A 432 -13.99 6.18 15.08
N SER A 433 -13.50 7.26 15.69
CA SER A 433 -13.47 7.39 17.16
C SER A 433 -14.84 7.69 17.78
N THR A 434 -15.84 8.07 16.98
CA THR A 434 -17.22 8.33 17.43
C THR A 434 -18.03 7.03 17.44
N ILE A 435 -17.65 6.05 16.66
CA ILE A 435 -18.29 4.73 16.57
C ILE A 435 -17.73 3.80 17.64
#